data_deb4ba91cae513d29fefbb67076f3255
#
_entry.id   deb4ba91cae513d29fefbb67076f3255
#
_cell.length_a   1.000
_cell.length_b   1.000
_cell.length_c   1.000
_cell.angle_alpha   90.00
_cell.angle_beta   90.00
_cell.angle_gamma   90.00
#
_symmetry.space_group_name_H-M   'P 1'
#
loop_
_entity.id
_entity.type
_entity.pdbx_description
1 polymer ?
#
loop_
_entity_poly.entity_id
_entity_poly.type
_entity_poly.pdbx_seq_one_letter_code
_entity_poly.pdbx_strand_id
1 'polypeptide(L)'
;MLTLCPMTPSIDDILDRAHVVSLPMAVRFRGVDTREALLIDGPAGWGEFSPFLEYGPEEAAHWLAAGIEAAFEGLPAASGWVEVNGTVPAVGPAEVEKVLERFPGVGTFKIKVAEKGQSLDDDLARVNAVRSLRPGAVLRVDANRGWSVDEAVEAAHRLGELEYIEQPCCTVEELAEVRARVATPIAADESIRRASDPHRVAKLRAADVAVVKAAPLGGVHRLLRVG
;
A
#
# COMPACT_ATOMS: atom_id res chain seq x y z
N MET A 1 32.59 -21.21 -8.57
CA MET A 1 31.66 -20.16 -8.96
C MET A 1 31.90 -18.98 -8.04
N LEU A 2 32.65 -17.97 -8.51
CA LEU A 2 33.00 -16.79 -7.71
C LEU A 2 31.73 -15.99 -7.53
N THR A 3 31.19 -15.95 -6.33
CA THR A 3 30.12 -15.02 -5.93
C THR A 3 30.75 -13.63 -5.94
N LEU A 4 30.56 -12.88 -7.01
CA LEU A 4 30.87 -11.46 -7.01
C LEU A 4 30.05 -10.82 -5.90
N CYS A 5 30.74 -10.26 -4.90
CA CYS A 5 30.12 -9.40 -3.91
C CYS A 5 29.44 -8.27 -4.69
N PRO A 6 28.14 -7.99 -4.51
CA PRO A 6 27.48 -6.91 -5.24
C PRO A 6 28.24 -5.61 -4.90
N MET A 7 28.87 -5.01 -5.92
CA MET A 7 29.53 -3.73 -5.77
C MET A 7 28.45 -2.67 -5.64
N THR A 8 28.37 -2.01 -4.50
CA THR A 8 27.53 -0.83 -4.35
C THR A 8 27.95 0.19 -5.41
N PRO A 9 27.05 0.63 -6.32
CA PRO A 9 27.40 1.59 -7.34
C PRO A 9 27.87 2.92 -6.73
N SER A 10 28.81 3.59 -7.41
CA SER A 10 29.15 4.97 -7.05
C SER A 10 28.02 5.92 -7.41
N ILE A 11 28.08 7.14 -6.89
CA ILE A 11 27.10 8.17 -7.26
C ILE A 11 27.19 8.50 -8.77
N ASP A 12 28.38 8.48 -9.34
CA ASP A 12 28.59 8.74 -10.75
C ASP A 12 27.99 7.63 -11.61
N ASP A 13 28.12 6.36 -11.21
CA ASP A 13 27.47 5.23 -11.89
C ASP A 13 25.93 5.37 -11.91
N ILE A 14 25.35 5.90 -10.84
CA ILE A 14 23.91 6.14 -10.74
C ILE A 14 23.51 7.31 -11.63
N LEU A 15 24.23 8.44 -11.55
CA LEU A 15 23.92 9.66 -12.29
C LEU A 15 24.05 9.47 -13.81
N ASP A 16 25.06 8.74 -14.27
CA ASP A 16 25.27 8.44 -15.70
C ASP A 16 24.13 7.59 -16.30
N ARG A 17 23.37 6.88 -15.46
CA ARG A 17 22.28 6.00 -15.83
C ARG A 17 20.91 6.52 -15.46
N ALA A 18 20.85 7.72 -14.93
CA ALA A 18 19.62 8.32 -14.39
C ALA A 18 18.82 9.06 -15.47
N HIS A 19 17.52 8.76 -15.52
CA HIS A 19 16.56 9.41 -16.42
C HIS A 19 15.42 10.01 -15.59
N VAL A 20 15.31 11.34 -15.58
CA VAL A 20 14.17 12.01 -14.93
C VAL A 20 12.97 11.97 -15.86
N VAL A 21 11.86 11.46 -15.36
CA VAL A 21 10.57 11.42 -16.07
C VAL A 21 9.53 12.20 -15.29
N SER A 22 8.63 12.86 -16.02
CA SER A 22 7.50 13.61 -15.47
C SER A 22 6.22 13.09 -16.13
N LEU A 23 5.34 12.49 -15.33
CA LEU A 23 4.15 11.80 -15.80
C LEU A 23 2.90 12.54 -15.34
N PRO A 24 2.14 13.17 -16.25
CA PRO A 24 0.87 13.77 -15.90
C PRO A 24 -0.12 12.68 -15.46
N MET A 25 -0.83 12.93 -14.37
CA MET A 25 -1.80 11.99 -13.81
C MET A 25 -3.21 12.32 -14.29
N ALA A 26 -3.97 11.30 -14.69
CA ALA A 26 -5.38 11.45 -15.05
C ALA A 26 -6.27 11.81 -13.85
N VAL A 27 -5.84 11.49 -12.63
CA VAL A 27 -6.56 11.77 -11.38
C VAL A 27 -5.54 12.25 -10.37
N ARG A 28 -5.85 13.35 -9.68
CA ARG A 28 -5.03 13.87 -8.59
C ARG A 28 -4.93 12.86 -7.46
N PHE A 29 -3.69 12.61 -6.97
CA PHE A 29 -3.45 11.68 -5.89
C PHE A 29 -2.44 12.26 -4.89
N ARG A 30 -2.75 12.23 -3.59
CA ARG A 30 -1.94 12.83 -2.51
C ARG A 30 -1.54 14.28 -2.79
N GLY A 31 -2.44 15.05 -3.37
CA GLY A 31 -2.20 16.46 -3.64
C GLY A 31 -1.38 16.76 -4.89
N VAL A 32 -0.86 15.74 -5.61
CA VAL A 32 -0.10 15.92 -6.85
C VAL A 32 -0.91 15.50 -8.08
N ASP A 33 -0.71 16.19 -9.18
CA ASP A 33 -1.29 15.92 -10.50
C ASP A 33 -0.24 15.52 -11.54
N THR A 34 1.03 15.61 -11.15
CA THR A 34 2.18 15.16 -11.94
C THR A 34 3.08 14.31 -11.07
N ARG A 35 3.43 13.12 -11.53
CA ARG A 35 4.35 12.22 -10.86
C ARG A 35 5.73 12.30 -11.47
N GLU A 36 6.70 12.76 -10.70
CA GLU A 36 8.11 12.74 -11.10
C GLU A 36 8.79 11.50 -10.54
N ALA A 37 9.66 10.91 -11.35
CA ALA A 37 10.46 9.76 -10.96
C ALA A 37 11.85 9.85 -11.60
N LEU A 38 12.85 9.34 -10.89
CA LEU A 38 14.17 9.03 -11.42
C LEU A 38 14.19 7.54 -11.76
N LEU A 39 14.36 7.23 -13.03
CA LEU A 39 14.57 5.86 -13.50
C LEU A 39 16.08 5.61 -13.65
N ILE A 40 16.56 4.46 -13.21
CA ILE A 40 17.97 4.06 -13.24
C ILE A 40 18.11 2.85 -14.16
N ASP A 41 18.79 3.02 -15.29
CA ASP A 41 19.08 1.95 -16.27
C ASP A 41 20.33 1.17 -15.84
N GLY A 42 20.16 0.22 -14.93
CA GLY A 42 21.25 -0.56 -14.38
C GLY A 42 21.53 -1.87 -15.12
N PRO A 43 22.65 -2.53 -14.79
CA PRO A 43 23.06 -3.78 -15.44
C PRO A 43 22.12 -4.96 -15.14
N ALA A 44 21.34 -4.91 -14.08
CA ALA A 44 20.39 -5.96 -13.70
C ALA A 44 18.94 -5.64 -14.14
N GLY A 45 18.66 -4.40 -14.52
CA GLY A 45 17.35 -3.94 -14.96
C GLY A 45 17.08 -2.48 -14.63
N TRP A 46 15.82 -2.10 -14.73
CA TRP A 46 15.38 -0.75 -14.36
C TRP A 46 15.08 -0.66 -12.87
N GLY A 47 15.61 0.39 -12.23
CA GLY A 47 15.22 0.81 -10.89
C GLY A 47 14.42 2.11 -10.95
N GLU A 48 13.61 2.35 -9.91
CA GLU A 48 12.83 3.57 -9.76
C GLU A 48 13.09 4.23 -8.41
N PHE A 49 13.32 5.54 -8.42
CA PHE A 49 13.34 6.39 -7.25
C PHE A 49 12.30 7.49 -7.39
N SER A 50 11.20 7.38 -6.66
CA SER A 50 10.07 8.31 -6.76
C SER A 50 9.36 8.52 -5.41
N PRO A 51 10.07 8.93 -4.35
CA PRO A 51 9.43 9.23 -3.07
C PRO A 51 8.43 10.38 -3.23
N PHE A 52 7.42 10.43 -2.35
CA PHE A 52 6.57 11.61 -2.26
C PHE A 52 7.34 12.77 -1.61
N LEU A 53 6.99 14.00 -1.98
CA LEU A 53 7.68 15.22 -1.54
C LEU A 53 7.59 15.47 -0.02
N GLU A 54 6.62 14.85 0.65
CA GLU A 54 6.49 14.91 2.11
C GLU A 54 7.56 14.10 2.87
N TYR A 55 8.29 13.21 2.18
CA TYR A 55 9.31 12.38 2.81
C TYR A 55 10.64 13.12 2.90
N GLY A 56 11.21 13.14 4.11
CA GLY A 56 12.54 13.68 4.34
C GLY A 56 13.64 12.79 3.73
N PRO A 57 14.89 13.28 3.71
CA PRO A 57 16.02 12.56 3.10
C PRO A 57 16.24 11.14 3.67
N GLU A 58 16.02 10.94 4.95
CA GLU A 58 16.20 9.63 5.61
C GLU A 58 15.19 8.60 5.09
N GLU A 59 13.93 8.98 4.95
CA GLU A 59 12.90 8.10 4.38
C GLU A 59 13.10 7.90 2.88
N ALA A 60 13.44 8.97 2.14
CA ALA A 60 13.70 8.90 0.71
C ALA A 60 14.91 8.00 0.39
N ALA A 61 15.91 7.92 1.27
CA ALA A 61 17.06 7.04 1.09
C ALA A 61 16.67 5.55 0.98
N HIS A 62 15.60 5.11 1.65
CA HIS A 62 15.09 3.75 1.50
C HIS A 62 14.51 3.52 0.09
N TRP A 63 13.82 4.50 -0.45
CA TRP A 63 13.30 4.43 -1.82
C TRP A 63 14.43 4.37 -2.85
N LEU A 64 15.50 5.14 -2.63
CA LEU A 64 16.69 5.08 -3.47
C LEU A 64 17.38 3.72 -3.38
N ALA A 65 17.50 3.17 -2.18
CA ALA A 65 18.08 1.85 -1.97
C ALA A 65 17.30 0.76 -2.72
N ALA A 66 15.96 0.83 -2.73
CA ALA A 66 15.12 -0.09 -3.50
C ALA A 66 15.31 0.06 -5.02
N GLY A 67 15.47 1.28 -5.52
CA GLY A 67 15.79 1.54 -6.92
C GLY A 67 17.18 1.01 -7.32
N ILE A 68 18.17 1.19 -6.45
CA ILE A 68 19.53 0.67 -6.66
C ILE A 68 19.52 -0.87 -6.65
N GLU A 69 18.83 -1.49 -5.69
CA GLU A 69 18.67 -2.95 -5.65
C GLU A 69 18.12 -3.48 -6.98
N ALA A 70 17.03 -2.91 -7.47
CA ALA A 70 16.41 -3.35 -8.73
C ALA A 70 17.32 -3.15 -9.93
N ALA A 71 18.05 -2.02 -9.98
CA ALA A 71 18.91 -1.66 -11.11
C ALA A 71 20.25 -2.44 -11.15
N PHE A 72 20.86 -2.71 -10.01
CA PHE A 72 22.23 -3.23 -9.93
C PHE A 72 22.35 -4.65 -9.37
N GLU A 73 21.46 -5.05 -8.45
CA GLU A 73 21.47 -6.38 -7.87
C GLU A 73 20.46 -7.33 -8.54
N GLY A 74 19.38 -6.76 -9.06
CA GLY A 74 18.24 -7.47 -9.61
C GLY A 74 17.24 -7.89 -8.53
N LEU A 75 16.04 -8.24 -8.97
CA LEU A 75 14.98 -8.71 -8.10
C LEU A 75 15.03 -10.24 -7.99
N PRO A 76 14.64 -10.81 -6.84
CA PRO A 76 14.54 -12.25 -6.69
C PRO A 76 13.56 -12.83 -7.72
N ALA A 77 13.84 -14.02 -8.20
CA ALA A 77 12.97 -14.70 -9.17
C ALA A 77 11.57 -14.89 -8.56
N ALA A 78 10.57 -14.37 -9.24
CA ALA A 78 9.18 -14.60 -8.88
C ALA A 78 8.68 -15.89 -9.53
N SER A 79 7.91 -16.70 -8.79
CA SER A 79 7.24 -17.88 -9.31
C SER A 79 5.79 -17.91 -8.86
N GLY A 80 4.90 -18.37 -9.75
CA GLY A 80 3.49 -18.54 -9.45
C GLY A 80 2.60 -17.34 -9.81
N TRP A 81 1.33 -17.47 -9.47
CA TRP A 81 0.32 -16.45 -9.65
C TRP A 81 0.05 -15.74 -8.34
N VAL A 82 -0.13 -14.42 -8.41
CA VAL A 82 -0.60 -13.60 -7.28
C VAL A 82 -1.90 -12.94 -7.69
N GLU A 83 -2.95 -13.19 -6.91
CA GLU A 83 -4.23 -12.52 -7.11
C GLU A 83 -4.10 -11.04 -6.71
N VAL A 84 -4.69 -10.17 -7.55
CA VAL A 84 -4.70 -8.74 -7.33
C VAL A 84 -6.09 -8.27 -6.93
N ASN A 85 -6.20 -7.17 -6.22
CA ASN A 85 -7.48 -6.53 -5.97
C ASN A 85 -7.73 -5.33 -6.89
N GLY A 86 -8.99 -5.12 -7.25
CA GLY A 86 -9.47 -3.84 -7.77
C GLY A 86 -9.61 -2.83 -6.63
N THR A 87 -9.31 -1.55 -6.90
CA THR A 87 -9.49 -0.49 -5.90
C THR A 87 -10.69 0.37 -6.25
N VAL A 88 -11.64 0.48 -5.31
CA VAL A 88 -12.80 1.36 -5.40
C VAL A 88 -12.51 2.62 -4.60
N PRO A 89 -12.37 3.79 -5.25
CA PRO A 89 -12.18 5.07 -4.57
C PRO A 89 -13.41 5.44 -3.73
N ALA A 90 -13.31 6.52 -2.97
CA ALA A 90 -14.40 7.06 -2.15
C ALA A 90 -15.49 7.76 -3.00
N VAL A 91 -16.00 7.07 -4.02
CA VAL A 91 -17.09 7.51 -4.89
C VAL A 91 -18.45 7.21 -4.29
N GLY A 92 -19.49 7.86 -4.79
CA GLY A 92 -20.88 7.55 -4.44
C GLY A 92 -21.31 6.16 -4.93
N PRO A 93 -22.34 5.53 -4.32
CA PRO A 93 -22.77 4.18 -4.67
C PRO A 93 -23.20 4.03 -6.14
N ALA A 94 -23.74 5.10 -6.77
CA ALA A 94 -24.13 5.10 -8.18
C ALA A 94 -22.95 5.03 -9.16
N GLU A 95 -21.74 5.39 -8.72
CA GLU A 95 -20.53 5.38 -9.55
C GLU A 95 -19.74 4.07 -9.44
N VAL A 96 -20.07 3.23 -8.46
CA VAL A 96 -19.34 1.99 -8.16
C VAL A 96 -19.30 1.07 -9.36
N GLU A 97 -20.41 0.88 -10.08
CA GLU A 97 -20.48 0.00 -11.24
C GLU A 97 -19.44 0.36 -12.30
N LYS A 98 -19.36 1.64 -12.67
CA LYS A 98 -18.37 2.17 -13.63
C LYS A 98 -16.91 1.96 -13.17
N VAL A 99 -16.68 1.98 -11.86
CA VAL A 99 -15.35 1.67 -11.31
C VAL A 99 -15.03 0.18 -11.47
N LEU A 100 -15.99 -0.69 -11.14
CA LEU A 100 -15.83 -2.14 -11.20
C LEU A 100 -15.62 -2.67 -12.64
N GLU A 101 -16.15 -1.97 -13.66
CA GLU A 101 -15.92 -2.29 -15.08
C GLU A 101 -14.43 -2.23 -15.48
N ARG A 102 -13.62 -1.46 -14.75
CA ARG A 102 -12.16 -1.34 -15.00
C ARG A 102 -11.36 -2.56 -14.54
N PHE A 103 -12.00 -3.48 -13.82
CA PHE A 103 -11.37 -4.65 -13.20
C PHE A 103 -12.03 -5.95 -13.66
N PRO A 104 -12.01 -6.29 -14.96
CA PRO A 104 -12.61 -7.51 -15.45
C PRO A 104 -11.91 -8.74 -14.85
N GLY A 105 -12.70 -9.69 -14.36
CA GLY A 105 -12.19 -10.96 -13.80
C GLY A 105 -11.58 -10.87 -12.40
N VAL A 106 -11.53 -9.70 -11.79
CA VAL A 106 -11.02 -9.54 -10.40
C VAL A 106 -12.08 -9.98 -9.41
N GLY A 107 -11.68 -10.86 -8.48
CA GLY A 107 -12.54 -11.40 -7.42
C GLY A 107 -12.41 -10.71 -6.06
N THR A 108 -11.45 -9.80 -5.89
CA THR A 108 -11.20 -9.10 -4.63
C THR A 108 -11.24 -7.59 -4.83
N PHE A 109 -11.91 -6.86 -3.96
CA PHE A 109 -12.00 -5.40 -4.03
C PHE A 109 -11.60 -4.74 -2.72
N LYS A 110 -10.69 -3.75 -2.82
CA LYS A 110 -10.31 -2.86 -1.73
C LYS A 110 -11.06 -1.54 -1.88
N ILE A 111 -11.88 -1.19 -0.92
CA ILE A 111 -12.82 -0.06 -0.97
C ILE A 111 -12.31 1.03 -0.04
N LYS A 112 -12.15 2.24 -0.54
CA LYS A 112 -11.78 3.40 0.27
C LYS A 112 -12.97 3.84 1.13
N VAL A 113 -12.70 4.02 2.41
CA VAL A 113 -13.66 4.45 3.45
C VAL A 113 -13.04 5.58 4.28
N ALA A 114 -13.83 6.16 5.19
CA ALA A 114 -13.38 7.24 6.07
C ALA A 114 -12.88 8.49 5.31
N GLU A 115 -13.37 8.75 4.11
CA GLU A 115 -12.97 9.92 3.34
C GLU A 115 -13.48 11.19 4.02
N LYS A 116 -12.63 12.22 4.05
CA LYS A 116 -12.96 13.48 4.68
C LYS A 116 -14.24 14.11 4.08
N GLY A 117 -15.20 14.39 4.94
CA GLY A 117 -16.51 14.96 4.54
C GLY A 117 -17.55 13.92 4.16
N GLN A 118 -17.23 12.64 4.26
CA GLN A 118 -18.18 11.53 4.15
C GLN A 118 -18.48 10.94 5.54
N SER A 119 -19.62 10.28 5.64
CA SER A 119 -20.08 9.59 6.85
C SER A 119 -19.90 8.07 6.73
N LEU A 120 -20.02 7.36 7.84
CA LEU A 120 -20.06 5.89 7.85
C LEU A 120 -21.23 5.35 6.99
N ASP A 121 -22.34 6.07 6.89
CA ASP A 121 -23.46 5.64 6.04
C ASP A 121 -23.10 5.71 4.54
N ASP A 122 -22.28 6.68 4.13
CA ASP A 122 -21.74 6.75 2.77
C ASP A 122 -20.82 5.57 2.48
N ASP A 123 -19.98 5.19 3.44
CA ASP A 123 -19.09 4.03 3.34
C ASP A 123 -19.89 2.73 3.25
N LEU A 124 -20.92 2.57 4.09
CA LEU A 124 -21.84 1.43 4.06
C LEU A 124 -22.56 1.32 2.71
N ALA A 125 -23.06 2.43 2.17
CA ALA A 125 -23.73 2.45 0.88
C ALA A 125 -22.78 2.01 -0.25
N ARG A 126 -21.53 2.48 -0.22
CA ARG A 126 -20.48 2.10 -1.19
C ARG A 126 -20.13 0.62 -1.09
N VAL A 127 -19.85 0.11 0.10
CA VAL A 127 -19.52 -1.31 0.33
C VAL A 127 -20.66 -2.21 -0.09
N ASN A 128 -21.91 -1.85 0.23
CA ASN A 128 -23.10 -2.61 -0.16
C ASN A 128 -23.32 -2.59 -1.68
N ALA A 129 -23.01 -1.48 -2.36
CA ALA A 129 -23.05 -1.42 -3.82
C ALA A 129 -22.06 -2.42 -4.45
N VAL A 130 -20.80 -2.47 -3.96
CA VAL A 130 -19.82 -3.46 -4.43
C VAL A 130 -20.33 -4.88 -4.18
N ARG A 131 -20.82 -5.17 -2.97
CA ARG A 131 -21.33 -6.49 -2.59
C ARG A 131 -22.49 -6.94 -3.48
N SER A 132 -23.37 -6.03 -3.82
CA SER A 132 -24.53 -6.31 -4.69
C SER A 132 -24.13 -6.53 -6.15
N LEU A 133 -23.19 -5.74 -6.67
CA LEU A 133 -22.73 -5.81 -8.06
C LEU A 133 -21.74 -6.94 -8.33
N ARG A 134 -21.07 -7.45 -7.28
CA ARG A 134 -20.11 -8.55 -7.34
C ARG A 134 -20.39 -9.56 -6.22
N PRO A 135 -21.48 -10.32 -6.30
CA PRO A 135 -21.80 -11.35 -5.31
C PRO A 135 -20.65 -12.37 -5.21
N GLY A 136 -20.24 -12.66 -3.99
CA GLY A 136 -19.13 -13.59 -3.71
C GLY A 136 -17.72 -12.99 -3.82
N ALA A 137 -17.57 -11.71 -4.16
CA ALA A 137 -16.27 -11.05 -4.13
C ALA A 137 -15.76 -10.93 -2.69
N VAL A 138 -14.45 -11.09 -2.53
CA VAL A 138 -13.73 -10.80 -1.28
C VAL A 138 -13.62 -9.28 -1.12
N LEU A 139 -14.05 -8.75 0.02
CA LEU A 139 -14.05 -7.31 0.27
C LEU A 139 -13.04 -6.95 1.35
N ARG A 140 -12.28 -5.90 1.08
CA ARG A 140 -11.34 -5.21 1.97
C ARG A 140 -11.76 -3.76 2.06
N VAL A 141 -11.59 -3.13 3.20
CA VAL A 141 -11.75 -1.67 3.32
C VAL A 141 -10.45 -1.04 3.77
N ASP A 142 -10.19 0.19 3.31
CA ASP A 142 -8.99 0.95 3.64
C ASP A 142 -9.41 2.35 4.10
N ALA A 143 -9.22 2.61 5.39
CA ALA A 143 -9.60 3.85 6.04
C ALA A 143 -8.47 4.89 6.05
N ASN A 144 -7.26 4.53 5.64
CA ASN A 144 -6.09 5.44 5.58
C ASN A 144 -5.94 6.31 6.83
N ARG A 145 -6.14 5.74 8.03
CA ARG A 145 -6.08 6.41 9.35
C ARG A 145 -7.23 7.37 9.63
N GLY A 146 -8.36 7.27 8.89
CA GLY A 146 -9.45 8.24 8.95
C GLY A 146 -10.40 8.07 10.13
N TRP A 147 -10.35 6.96 10.88
CA TRP A 147 -11.22 6.70 12.02
C TRP A 147 -10.50 6.84 13.36
N SER A 148 -11.26 7.23 14.38
CA SER A 148 -10.95 6.96 15.79
C SER A 148 -11.17 5.47 16.11
N VAL A 149 -10.74 5.02 17.28
CA VAL A 149 -10.94 3.62 17.73
C VAL A 149 -12.43 3.26 17.76
N ASP A 150 -13.28 4.13 18.33
CA ASP A 150 -14.72 3.85 18.46
C ASP A 150 -15.42 3.83 17.09
N GLU A 151 -15.08 4.75 16.19
CA GLU A 151 -15.59 4.74 14.81
C GLU A 151 -15.16 3.48 14.05
N ALA A 152 -13.91 3.04 14.21
CA ALA A 152 -13.42 1.81 13.59
C ALA A 152 -14.14 0.57 14.09
N VAL A 153 -14.44 0.51 15.39
CA VAL A 153 -15.21 -0.60 16.00
C VAL A 153 -16.65 -0.57 15.52
N GLU A 154 -17.30 0.60 15.46
CA GLU A 154 -18.65 0.73 14.89
C GLU A 154 -18.68 0.32 13.42
N ALA A 155 -17.72 0.79 12.63
CA ALA A 155 -17.59 0.43 11.21
C ALA A 155 -17.42 -1.09 11.04
N ALA A 156 -16.56 -1.74 11.81
CA ALA A 156 -16.35 -3.18 11.76
C ALA A 156 -17.66 -3.96 11.99
N HIS A 157 -18.50 -3.52 12.93
CA HIS A 157 -19.78 -4.16 13.21
C HIS A 157 -20.82 -3.94 12.10
N ARG A 158 -20.80 -2.78 11.45
CA ARG A 158 -21.84 -2.39 10.48
C ARG A 158 -21.51 -2.79 9.04
N LEU A 159 -20.22 -2.86 8.67
CA LEU A 159 -19.79 -3.19 7.31
C LEU A 159 -19.99 -4.66 6.94
N GLY A 160 -20.23 -5.54 7.92
CA GLY A 160 -20.46 -6.96 7.70
C GLY A 160 -19.16 -7.72 7.41
N GLU A 161 -19.26 -8.80 6.67
CA GLU A 161 -18.12 -9.67 6.37
C GLU A 161 -17.09 -8.95 5.47
N LEU A 162 -15.85 -8.89 5.96
CA LEU A 162 -14.68 -8.33 5.28
C LEU A 162 -13.50 -9.27 5.50
N GLU A 163 -12.58 -9.33 4.53
CA GLU A 163 -11.33 -10.05 4.70
C GLU A 163 -10.43 -9.33 5.72
N TYR A 164 -10.37 -8.00 5.66
CA TYR A 164 -9.72 -7.15 6.66
C TYR A 164 -10.14 -5.68 6.56
N ILE A 165 -9.83 -4.93 7.61
CA ILE A 165 -9.86 -3.46 7.65
C ILE A 165 -8.43 -2.96 7.65
N GLU A 166 -8.01 -2.22 6.59
CA GLU A 166 -6.67 -1.66 6.46
C GLU A 166 -6.57 -0.31 7.14
N GLN A 167 -5.57 -0.17 7.99
CA GLN A 167 -5.17 1.04 8.70
C GLN A 167 -6.34 1.91 9.18
N PRO A 168 -7.20 1.39 10.07
CA PRO A 168 -8.36 2.15 10.56
C PRO A 168 -7.96 3.44 11.28
N CYS A 169 -6.91 3.42 12.11
CA CYS A 169 -6.51 4.50 13.01
C CYS A 169 -5.08 4.99 12.77
N CYS A 170 -4.71 6.09 13.44
CA CYS A 170 -3.44 6.77 13.22
C CYS A 170 -2.23 6.07 13.84
N THR A 171 -2.37 5.51 15.05
CA THR A 171 -1.25 4.96 15.83
C THR A 171 -1.29 3.44 15.91
N VAL A 172 -0.14 2.83 16.19
CA VAL A 172 -0.05 1.37 16.37
C VAL A 172 -0.82 0.91 17.61
N GLU A 173 -0.84 1.73 18.64
CA GLU A 173 -1.58 1.49 19.88
C GLU A 173 -3.09 1.46 19.63
N GLU A 174 -3.62 2.41 18.87
CA GLU A 174 -5.02 2.44 18.46
C GLU A 174 -5.37 1.23 17.59
N LEU A 175 -4.49 0.80 16.66
CA LEU A 175 -4.70 -0.43 15.90
C LEU A 175 -4.81 -1.65 16.83
N ALA A 176 -3.93 -1.76 17.83
CA ALA A 176 -3.98 -2.85 18.80
C ALA A 176 -5.28 -2.84 19.60
N GLU A 177 -5.78 -1.65 19.97
CA GLU A 177 -7.05 -1.50 20.67
C GLU A 177 -8.24 -1.91 19.80
N VAL A 178 -8.31 -1.45 18.53
CA VAL A 178 -9.36 -1.88 17.59
C VAL A 178 -9.33 -3.38 17.42
N ARG A 179 -8.14 -3.95 17.14
CA ARG A 179 -7.96 -5.39 16.95
C ARG A 179 -8.47 -6.21 18.13
N ALA A 180 -8.29 -5.73 19.37
CA ALA A 180 -8.79 -6.42 20.56
C ALA A 180 -10.31 -6.36 20.72
N ARG A 181 -11.01 -5.46 20.02
CA ARG A 181 -12.45 -5.20 20.18
C ARG A 181 -13.29 -5.73 19.01
N VAL A 182 -12.67 -6.14 17.90
CA VAL A 182 -13.38 -6.61 16.69
C VAL A 182 -12.98 -8.02 16.29
N ALA A 183 -13.87 -8.72 15.60
CA ALA A 183 -13.57 -10.03 15.03
C ALA A 183 -12.96 -9.94 13.63
N THR A 184 -13.22 -8.86 12.91
CA THR A 184 -12.67 -8.61 11.58
C THR A 184 -11.15 -8.41 11.67
N PRO A 185 -10.34 -9.10 10.85
CA PRO A 185 -8.90 -8.93 10.84
C PRO A 185 -8.49 -7.47 10.55
N ILE A 186 -7.43 -7.02 11.22
CA ILE A 186 -6.85 -5.68 11.02
C ILE A 186 -5.58 -5.79 10.20
N ALA A 187 -5.45 -4.94 9.19
CA ALA A 187 -4.25 -4.82 8.37
C ALA A 187 -3.52 -3.50 8.64
N ALA A 188 -2.18 -3.57 8.78
CA ALA A 188 -1.34 -2.40 8.93
C ALA A 188 -0.65 -2.05 7.60
N ASP A 189 -0.78 -0.80 7.15
CA ASP A 189 -0.05 -0.22 6.00
C ASP A 189 0.84 0.94 6.47
N GLU A 190 0.26 2.08 6.82
CA GLU A 190 1.03 3.26 7.22
C GLU A 190 1.88 3.01 8.46
N SER A 191 1.44 2.13 9.33
CA SER A 191 2.14 1.76 10.57
C SER A 191 3.37 0.88 10.36
N ILE A 192 3.64 0.38 9.14
CA ILE A 192 4.78 -0.49 8.83
C ILE A 192 5.67 0.03 7.71
N ARG A 193 5.55 1.31 7.35
CA ARG A 193 6.30 1.91 6.24
C ARG A 193 7.77 2.13 6.52
N ARG A 194 8.16 2.35 7.79
CA ARG A 194 9.56 2.56 8.18
C ARG A 194 10.21 1.23 8.54
N ALA A 195 11.52 1.16 8.38
CA ALA A 195 12.28 -0.09 8.58
C ALA A 195 12.14 -0.70 10.00
N SER A 196 11.86 0.11 11.02
CA SER A 196 11.64 -0.35 12.41
C SER A 196 10.19 -0.67 12.74
N ASP A 197 9.24 -0.16 11.95
CA ASP A 197 7.82 -0.18 12.28
C ASP A 197 7.19 -1.59 12.26
N PRO A 198 7.57 -2.53 11.35
CA PRO A 198 7.01 -3.87 11.34
C PRO A 198 7.22 -4.60 12.67
N HIS A 199 8.39 -4.45 13.28
CA HIS A 199 8.70 -5.07 14.58
C HIS A 199 7.84 -4.51 15.73
N ARG A 200 7.51 -3.21 15.68
CA ARG A 200 6.62 -2.58 16.66
C ARG A 200 5.19 -3.10 16.55
N VAL A 201 4.68 -3.20 15.31
CA VAL A 201 3.34 -3.76 15.04
C VAL A 201 3.25 -5.19 15.56
N ALA A 202 4.24 -6.03 15.25
CA ALA A 202 4.30 -7.42 15.73
C ALA A 202 4.38 -7.50 17.26
N LYS A 203 5.25 -6.68 17.90
CA LYS A 203 5.44 -6.66 19.36
C LYS A 203 4.13 -6.29 20.09
N LEU A 204 3.38 -5.34 19.58
CA LEU A 204 2.11 -4.89 20.14
C LEU A 204 0.92 -5.76 19.69
N ARG A 205 1.15 -6.73 18.80
CA ARG A 205 0.08 -7.53 18.17
C ARG A 205 -1.02 -6.64 17.59
N ALA A 206 -0.62 -5.56 16.92
CA ALA A 206 -1.53 -4.52 16.48
C ALA A 206 -2.27 -4.84 15.17
N ALA A 207 -1.82 -5.84 14.43
CA ALA A 207 -2.46 -6.24 13.17
C ALA A 207 -2.35 -7.75 12.95
N ASP A 208 -3.23 -8.27 12.10
CA ASP A 208 -3.27 -9.68 11.63
C ASP A 208 -2.63 -9.80 10.25
N VAL A 209 -2.66 -8.73 9.47
CA VAL A 209 -2.15 -8.64 8.10
C VAL A 209 -1.16 -7.49 7.97
N ALA A 210 -0.06 -7.71 7.26
CA ALA A 210 0.92 -6.70 6.91
C ALA A 210 0.77 -6.30 5.44
N VAL A 211 0.43 -5.04 5.16
CA VAL A 211 0.43 -4.46 3.81
C VAL A 211 1.78 -3.79 3.58
N VAL A 212 2.70 -4.50 2.95
CA VAL A 212 4.08 -4.07 2.79
C VAL A 212 4.36 -3.50 1.40
N LYS A 213 5.30 -2.57 1.33
CA LYS A 213 5.77 -1.94 0.08
C LYS A 213 7.29 -1.98 0.05
N ALA A 214 7.88 -2.48 -1.04
CA ALA A 214 9.32 -2.66 -1.16
C ALA A 214 10.09 -1.33 -1.07
N ALA A 215 9.64 -0.29 -1.76
CA ALA A 215 10.35 0.98 -1.81
C ALA A 215 10.54 1.65 -0.44
N PRO A 216 9.48 1.86 0.38
CA PRO A 216 9.65 2.42 1.73
C PRO A 216 10.52 1.57 2.66
N LEU A 217 10.53 0.25 2.47
CA LEU A 217 11.34 -0.66 3.28
C LEU A 217 12.80 -0.76 2.81
N GLY A 218 13.12 -0.19 1.65
CA GLY A 218 14.47 -0.17 1.11
C GLY A 218 14.85 -1.36 0.23
N GLY A 219 13.84 -2.02 -0.38
CA GLY A 219 14.01 -3.06 -1.39
C GLY A 219 13.27 -4.36 -1.09
N VAL A 220 13.20 -5.23 -2.10
CA VAL A 220 12.50 -6.51 -2.03
C VAL A 220 13.19 -7.48 -1.09
N HIS A 221 14.53 -7.53 -1.09
CA HIS A 221 15.27 -8.40 -0.17
C HIS A 221 15.06 -8.02 1.30
N ARG A 222 14.89 -6.72 1.60
CA ARG A 222 14.53 -6.28 2.96
C ARG A 222 13.10 -6.65 3.30
N LEU A 223 12.17 -6.47 2.36
CA LEU A 223 10.77 -6.83 2.52
C LEU A 223 10.62 -8.31 2.86
N LEU A 224 11.33 -9.20 2.15
CA LEU A 224 11.29 -10.66 2.38
C LEU A 224 11.85 -11.09 3.73
N ARG A 225 12.58 -10.21 4.44
CA ARG A 225 13.07 -10.48 5.82
C ARG A 225 12.10 -10.04 6.91
N VAL A 226 11.03 -9.33 6.54
CA VAL A 226 9.99 -8.88 7.48
C VAL A 226 8.89 -9.92 7.64
N GLY A 227 8.72 -10.82 6.66
CA GLY A 227 7.69 -11.87 6.63
C GLY A 227 8.02 -13.15 7.38
#